data_635553aae3dc3706b220473cd6eedaf9
#
_entry.id   635553aae3dc3706b220473cd6eedaf9
#
_cell.length_a   1.000
_cell.length_b   1.000
_cell.length_c   1.000
_cell.angle_alpha   90.00
_cell.angle_beta   90.00
_cell.angle_gamma   90.00
#
_symmetry.space_group_name_H-M   'P 1'
#
loop_
_entity.id
_entity.type
_entity.pdbx_description
1 polymer ?
#
loop_
_entity_poly.entity_id
_entity_poly.type
_entity_poly.pdbx_seq_one_letter_code
_entity_poly.pdbx_strand_id
1 'polypeptide(L)'
;IATNVTMNLKFPEVGDQFPALGVAVWVALLLAVPLRKPEWSLLPDAAKGSIFLLALVICASMMPVEKLPPASWASTLALGFISAVFDNIPLTALALKQGGYDWGFLAYAVGFGGSMIWFGSSAGVALSNLFPEAKSVGQWLRHGWYIPIGYVAGFFALLLILGWHPHERQKHGVAAAQVVQTAPAAQN
;
A
#
# COMPACT_ATOMS: atom_id res chain seq x y z
N ILE A 1 0.37 15.80 -0.33
CA ILE A 1 -0.80 15.59 0.55
C ILE A 1 -1.95 16.48 0.07
N ALA A 2 -1.81 17.83 0.03
CA ALA A 2 -2.89 18.74 -0.37
C ALA A 2 -3.52 18.35 -1.72
N THR A 3 -2.70 18.06 -2.74
CA THR A 3 -3.16 17.61 -4.06
C THR A 3 -3.99 16.33 -3.96
N ASN A 4 -3.52 15.33 -3.19
CA ASN A 4 -4.22 14.07 -3.02
C ASN A 4 -5.59 14.28 -2.35
N VAL A 5 -5.63 15.06 -1.26
CA VAL A 5 -6.88 15.39 -0.55
C VAL A 5 -7.85 16.13 -1.48
N THR A 6 -7.36 17.13 -2.22
CA THR A 6 -8.22 17.91 -3.14
C THR A 6 -8.77 17.05 -4.29
N MET A 7 -7.94 16.18 -4.88
CA MET A 7 -8.38 15.28 -5.95
C MET A 7 -9.43 14.30 -5.46
N ASN A 8 -9.19 13.64 -4.31
CA ASN A 8 -10.15 12.66 -3.78
C ASN A 8 -11.47 13.30 -3.32
N LEU A 9 -11.46 14.55 -2.83
CA LEU A 9 -12.67 15.22 -2.35
C LEU A 9 -13.47 15.91 -3.47
N LYS A 10 -12.78 16.51 -4.46
CA LYS A 10 -13.44 17.33 -5.48
C LYS A 10 -13.55 16.68 -6.85
N PHE A 11 -12.62 15.79 -7.18
CA PHE A 11 -12.49 15.21 -8.52
C PHE A 11 -12.15 13.71 -8.45
N PRO A 12 -12.96 12.86 -7.80
CA PRO A 12 -12.66 11.44 -7.64
C PRO A 12 -12.50 10.72 -8.99
N GLU A 13 -13.36 11.02 -9.96
CA GLU A 13 -13.31 10.38 -11.28
C GLU A 13 -12.04 10.72 -12.08
N VAL A 14 -11.49 11.93 -11.89
CA VAL A 14 -10.25 12.36 -12.55
C VAL A 14 -9.05 11.71 -11.88
N GLY A 15 -9.12 11.50 -10.56
CA GLY A 15 -8.07 10.82 -9.78
C GLY A 15 -7.81 9.40 -10.24
N ASP A 16 -8.85 8.69 -10.70
CA ASP A 16 -8.75 7.30 -11.17
C ASP A 16 -8.16 7.21 -12.59
N GLN A 17 -8.31 8.23 -13.41
CA GLN A 17 -7.88 8.23 -14.81
C GLN A 17 -6.55 8.94 -15.05
N PHE A 18 -6.18 9.88 -14.18
CA PHE A 18 -5.02 10.73 -14.35
C PHE A 18 -4.08 10.71 -13.15
N PRO A 19 -2.77 10.46 -13.31
CA PRO A 19 -1.80 10.39 -12.22
C PRO A 19 -1.46 11.78 -11.64
N ALA A 20 -2.50 12.49 -11.15
CA ALA A 20 -2.41 13.86 -10.68
C ALA A 20 -1.35 14.04 -9.56
N LEU A 21 -1.21 13.04 -8.68
CA LEU A 21 -0.24 13.06 -7.61
C LEU A 21 1.20 13.04 -8.17
N GLY A 22 1.46 12.16 -9.13
CA GLY A 22 2.77 12.07 -9.79
C GLY A 22 3.14 13.38 -10.50
N VAL A 23 2.19 13.96 -11.24
CA VAL A 23 2.38 15.26 -11.90
C VAL A 23 2.66 16.36 -10.88
N ALA A 24 1.91 16.43 -9.78
CA ALA A 24 2.11 17.43 -8.74
C ALA A 24 3.50 17.32 -8.08
N VAL A 25 3.99 16.10 -7.86
CA VAL A 25 5.35 15.86 -7.34
C VAL A 25 6.40 16.37 -8.32
N TRP A 26 6.26 16.06 -9.61
CA TRP A 26 7.19 16.56 -10.64
C TRP A 26 7.17 18.08 -10.75
N VAL A 27 5.99 18.69 -10.76
CA VAL A 27 5.84 20.15 -10.78
C VAL A 27 6.51 20.77 -9.56
N ALA A 28 6.23 20.25 -8.36
CA ALA A 28 6.86 20.75 -7.14
C ALA A 28 8.38 20.62 -7.15
N LEU A 29 8.91 19.51 -7.67
CA LEU A 29 10.35 19.28 -7.81
C LEU A 29 10.98 20.28 -8.78
N LEU A 30 10.37 20.50 -9.95
CA LEU A 30 10.85 21.44 -10.94
C LEU A 30 10.80 22.90 -10.43
N LEU A 31 9.74 23.27 -9.72
CA LEU A 31 9.63 24.59 -9.10
C LEU A 31 10.67 24.81 -7.97
N ALA A 32 11.11 23.75 -7.33
CA ALA A 32 12.13 23.80 -6.28
C ALA A 32 13.57 23.89 -6.84
N VAL A 33 13.80 23.62 -8.13
CA VAL A 33 15.15 23.67 -8.77
C VAL A 33 15.92 24.96 -8.47
N PRO A 34 15.32 26.16 -8.55
CA PRO A 34 16.04 27.40 -8.26
C PRO A 34 16.46 27.54 -6.79
N LEU A 35 15.74 26.88 -5.87
CA LEU A 35 16.02 26.90 -4.43
C LEU A 35 17.05 25.85 -4.04
N ARG A 36 16.94 24.64 -4.63
CA ARG A 36 17.85 23.52 -4.38
C ARG A 36 18.00 22.68 -5.65
N LYS A 37 19.21 22.52 -6.13
CA LYS A 37 19.49 21.69 -7.31
C LYS A 37 19.24 20.22 -6.98
N PRO A 38 18.35 19.54 -7.72
CA PRO A 38 18.15 18.09 -7.57
C PRO A 38 19.40 17.30 -7.99
N GLU A 39 19.64 16.20 -7.33
CA GLU A 39 20.70 15.27 -7.69
C GLU A 39 20.20 14.31 -8.79
N TRP A 40 20.26 14.76 -10.04
CA TRP A 40 19.78 13.99 -11.20
C TRP A 40 20.51 12.67 -11.39
N SER A 41 21.72 12.52 -10.84
CA SER A 41 22.47 11.27 -10.83
C SER A 41 21.76 10.11 -10.12
N LEU A 42 20.85 10.41 -9.21
CA LEU A 42 20.03 9.41 -8.50
C LEU A 42 18.85 8.88 -9.32
N LEU A 43 18.48 9.55 -10.42
CA LEU A 43 17.33 9.20 -11.23
C LEU A 43 17.37 7.77 -11.79
N PRO A 44 18.51 7.26 -12.33
CA PRO A 44 18.58 5.89 -12.82
C PRO A 44 18.34 4.84 -11.71
N ASP A 45 18.85 5.06 -10.51
CA ASP A 45 18.67 4.13 -9.41
C ASP A 45 17.25 4.19 -8.82
N ALA A 46 16.67 5.38 -8.75
CA ALA A 46 15.26 5.56 -8.41
C ALA A 46 14.35 4.86 -9.45
N ALA A 47 14.67 4.96 -10.73
CA ALA A 47 13.92 4.29 -11.80
C ALA A 47 13.99 2.76 -11.67
N LYS A 48 15.16 2.18 -11.39
CA LYS A 48 15.32 0.74 -11.14
C LYS A 48 14.45 0.28 -9.97
N GLY A 49 14.48 1.02 -8.84
CA GLY A 49 13.64 0.75 -7.69
C GLY A 49 12.15 0.81 -8.02
N SER A 50 11.73 1.82 -8.79
CA SER A 50 10.34 1.96 -9.22
C SER A 50 9.89 0.82 -10.14
N ILE A 51 10.73 0.39 -11.08
CA ILE A 51 10.44 -0.75 -11.97
C ILE A 51 10.31 -2.03 -11.15
N PHE A 52 11.19 -2.24 -10.17
CA PHE A 52 11.11 -3.39 -9.27
C PHE A 52 9.80 -3.41 -8.48
N LEU A 53 9.42 -2.29 -7.86
CA LEU A 53 8.16 -2.17 -7.12
C LEU A 53 6.94 -2.40 -8.04
N LEU A 54 6.95 -1.83 -9.24
CA LEU A 54 5.88 -2.03 -10.22
C LEU A 54 5.76 -3.50 -10.62
N ALA A 55 6.87 -4.19 -10.85
CA ALA A 55 6.88 -5.62 -11.13
C ALA A 55 6.27 -6.44 -9.99
N LEU A 56 6.58 -6.11 -8.73
CA LEU A 56 5.98 -6.75 -7.56
C LEU A 56 4.46 -6.53 -7.49
N VAL A 57 3.99 -5.32 -7.77
CA VAL A 57 2.55 -5.02 -7.81
C VAL A 57 1.86 -5.80 -8.93
N ILE A 58 2.46 -5.88 -10.11
CA ILE A 58 1.94 -6.68 -11.22
C ILE A 58 1.88 -8.16 -10.83
N CYS A 59 2.94 -8.73 -10.25
CA CYS A 59 2.93 -10.11 -9.75
C CYS A 59 1.81 -10.35 -8.74
N ALA A 60 1.64 -9.44 -7.77
CA ALA A 60 0.56 -9.53 -6.79
C ALA A 60 -0.83 -9.45 -7.45
N SER A 61 -0.98 -8.60 -8.47
CA SER A 61 -2.25 -8.47 -9.20
C SER A 61 -2.63 -9.72 -10.01
N MET A 62 -1.64 -10.55 -10.38
CA MET A 62 -1.86 -11.82 -11.09
C MET A 62 -2.21 -12.98 -10.14
N MET A 63 -2.05 -12.81 -8.82
CA MET A 63 -2.40 -13.86 -7.86
C MET A 63 -3.91 -14.17 -7.88
N PRO A 64 -4.28 -15.48 -7.84
CA PRO A 64 -5.67 -15.90 -7.71
C PRO A 64 -6.17 -15.65 -6.29
N VAL A 65 -6.83 -14.50 -6.08
CA VAL A 65 -7.32 -14.09 -4.74
C VAL A 65 -8.36 -15.04 -4.17
N GLU A 66 -9.03 -15.85 -5.02
CA GLU A 66 -10.01 -16.85 -4.62
C GLU A 66 -9.40 -18.01 -3.81
N LYS A 67 -8.08 -18.22 -3.95
CA LYS A 67 -7.32 -19.25 -3.20
C LYS A 67 -6.75 -18.74 -1.88
N LEU A 68 -6.86 -17.45 -1.62
CA LEU A 68 -6.38 -16.86 -0.37
C LEU A 68 -7.38 -17.12 0.76
N PRO A 69 -6.93 -17.18 2.02
CA PRO A 69 -7.82 -17.23 3.17
C PRO A 69 -8.81 -16.07 3.14
N PRO A 70 -10.07 -16.28 3.57
CA PRO A 70 -11.05 -15.21 3.59
C PRO A 70 -10.58 -14.05 4.47
N ALA A 71 -10.95 -12.83 4.07
CA ALA A 71 -10.65 -11.62 4.83
C ALA A 71 -11.27 -11.71 6.22
N SER A 72 -10.46 -11.57 7.25
CA SER A 72 -10.84 -11.64 8.65
C SER A 72 -9.81 -10.89 9.49
N TRP A 73 -10.15 -10.61 10.75
CA TRP A 73 -9.17 -10.02 11.67
C TRP A 73 -7.92 -10.91 11.83
N ALA A 74 -8.09 -12.24 11.81
CA ALA A 74 -6.97 -13.18 11.94
C ALA A 74 -6.05 -13.17 10.71
N SER A 75 -6.62 -13.19 9.49
CA SER A 75 -5.84 -13.06 8.26
C SER A 75 -5.17 -11.69 8.16
N THR A 76 -5.81 -10.62 8.64
CA THR A 76 -5.23 -9.28 8.70
C THR A 76 -4.05 -9.22 9.66
N LEU A 77 -4.18 -9.80 10.85
CA LEU A 77 -3.06 -9.93 11.80
C LEU A 77 -1.89 -10.69 11.16
N ALA A 78 -2.16 -11.79 10.47
CA ALA A 78 -1.13 -12.55 9.76
C ALA A 78 -0.45 -11.74 8.65
N LEU A 79 -1.20 -10.93 7.89
CA LEU A 79 -0.66 -10.05 6.86
C LEU A 79 0.38 -9.08 7.40
N GLY A 80 0.23 -8.59 8.63
CA GLY A 80 1.25 -7.75 9.25
C GLY A 80 2.59 -8.47 9.46
N PHE A 81 2.58 -9.73 9.88
CA PHE A 81 3.80 -10.53 9.97
C PHE A 81 4.40 -10.83 8.59
N ILE A 82 3.55 -11.06 7.59
CA ILE A 82 4.00 -11.23 6.20
C ILE A 82 4.62 -9.93 5.69
N SER A 83 4.06 -8.76 6.04
CA SER A 83 4.60 -7.46 5.68
C SER A 83 5.97 -7.17 6.30
N ALA A 84 6.36 -7.85 7.38
CA ALA A 84 7.71 -7.76 7.91
C ALA A 84 8.77 -8.29 6.93
N VAL A 85 8.39 -9.22 6.04
CA VAL A 85 9.29 -9.87 5.08
C VAL A 85 9.05 -9.42 3.65
N PHE A 86 7.81 -9.06 3.33
CA PHE A 86 7.41 -8.56 2.01
C PHE A 86 7.06 -7.08 2.09
N ASP A 87 7.40 -6.32 1.05
CA ASP A 87 7.02 -4.92 0.95
C ASP A 87 5.49 -4.73 1.10
N ASN A 88 5.10 -3.71 1.81
CA ASN A 88 3.70 -3.40 2.13
C ASN A 88 2.85 -3.05 0.89
N ILE A 89 3.47 -2.53 -0.18
CA ILE A 89 2.77 -2.10 -1.40
C ILE A 89 2.09 -3.29 -2.10
N PRO A 90 2.80 -4.38 -2.48
CA PRO A 90 2.16 -5.53 -3.12
C PRO A 90 1.14 -6.25 -2.22
N LEU A 91 1.36 -6.30 -0.91
CA LEU A 91 0.41 -6.89 0.02
C LEU A 91 -0.88 -6.08 0.11
N THR A 92 -0.77 -4.75 0.14
CA THR A 92 -1.94 -3.86 0.11
C THR A 92 -2.70 -4.03 -1.20
N ALA A 93 -2.01 -4.05 -2.35
CA ALA A 93 -2.65 -4.28 -3.65
C ALA A 93 -3.39 -5.62 -3.71
N LEU A 94 -2.81 -6.68 -3.14
CA LEU A 94 -3.44 -8.00 -3.06
C LEU A 94 -4.70 -7.97 -2.17
N ALA A 95 -4.64 -7.33 -1.00
CA ALA A 95 -5.77 -7.20 -0.09
C ALA A 95 -6.90 -6.35 -0.69
N LEU A 96 -6.56 -5.28 -1.41
CA LEU A 96 -7.52 -4.47 -2.18
C LEU A 96 -8.25 -5.30 -3.24
N LYS A 97 -7.50 -6.11 -4.00
CA LYS A 97 -8.07 -7.00 -5.01
C LYS A 97 -8.99 -8.05 -4.39
N GLN A 98 -8.61 -8.62 -3.25
CA GLN A 98 -9.43 -9.60 -2.53
C GLN A 98 -10.71 -8.97 -1.96
N GLY A 99 -10.62 -7.79 -1.34
CA GLY A 99 -11.72 -7.11 -0.66
C GLY A 99 -12.14 -7.78 0.64
N GLY A 100 -13.14 -7.19 1.34
CA GLY A 100 -13.69 -7.75 2.57
C GLY A 100 -12.87 -7.48 3.83
N TYR A 101 -11.82 -6.67 3.74
CA TYR A 101 -11.04 -6.25 4.90
C TYR A 101 -11.61 -5.01 5.57
N ASP A 102 -11.38 -4.88 6.86
CA ASP A 102 -11.45 -3.59 7.54
C ASP A 102 -10.20 -2.78 7.20
N TRP A 103 -10.38 -1.65 6.53
CA TRP A 103 -9.27 -0.85 6.01
C TRP A 103 -8.39 -0.26 7.10
N GLY A 104 -8.98 0.09 8.26
CA GLY A 104 -8.23 0.59 9.40
C GLY A 104 -7.26 -0.45 9.94
N PHE A 105 -7.77 -1.67 10.14
CA PHE A 105 -6.96 -2.81 10.60
C PHE A 105 -5.92 -3.24 9.56
N LEU A 106 -6.29 -3.23 8.28
CA LEU A 106 -5.37 -3.57 7.21
C LEU A 106 -4.22 -2.56 7.13
N ALA A 107 -4.52 -1.27 7.17
CA ALA A 107 -3.52 -0.21 7.16
C ALA A 107 -2.58 -0.30 8.36
N TYR A 108 -3.14 -0.53 9.56
CA TYR A 108 -2.37 -0.77 10.76
C TYR A 108 -1.45 -2.00 10.61
N ALA A 109 -2.02 -3.13 10.20
CA ALA A 109 -1.28 -4.40 10.10
C ALA A 109 -0.13 -4.31 9.10
N VAL A 110 -0.41 -3.87 7.88
CA VAL A 110 0.59 -3.83 6.82
C VAL A 110 1.61 -2.73 7.08
N GLY A 111 1.18 -1.55 7.53
CA GLY A 111 2.06 -0.42 7.83
C GLY A 111 2.98 -0.69 9.02
N PHE A 112 2.43 -1.19 10.13
CA PHE A 112 3.22 -1.52 11.32
C PHE A 112 4.12 -2.73 11.07
N GLY A 113 3.58 -3.77 10.39
CA GLY A 113 4.31 -4.98 10.06
C GLY A 113 5.60 -4.72 9.31
N GLY A 114 5.58 -3.83 8.32
CA GLY A 114 6.74 -3.42 7.55
C GLY A 114 7.86 -2.77 8.38
N SER A 115 7.60 -2.35 9.63
CA SER A 115 8.62 -1.82 10.53
C SER A 115 9.33 -2.88 11.38
N MET A 116 8.86 -4.12 11.38
CA MET A 116 9.43 -5.20 12.22
C MET A 116 10.81 -5.63 11.77
N ILE A 117 11.13 -5.54 10.49
CA ILE A 117 12.45 -5.86 9.92
C ILE A 117 12.84 -4.73 8.96
N TRP A 118 14.13 -4.42 8.85
CA TRP A 118 14.63 -3.29 8.08
C TRP A 118 14.26 -3.31 6.59
N PHE A 119 14.07 -4.47 5.99
CA PHE A 119 13.71 -4.60 4.56
C PHE A 119 12.19 -4.78 4.33
N GLY A 120 11.39 -4.85 5.38
CA GLY A 120 9.92 -4.95 5.29
C GLY A 120 9.24 -3.69 4.75
N SER A 121 9.98 -2.58 4.60
CA SER A 121 9.48 -1.35 4.00
C SER A 121 10.57 -0.58 3.28
N SER A 122 10.19 0.19 2.26
CA SER A 122 11.11 1.08 1.54
C SER A 122 11.78 2.11 2.46
N ALA A 123 11.11 2.56 3.52
CA ALA A 123 11.68 3.46 4.52
C ALA A 123 12.79 2.78 5.34
N GLY A 124 12.59 1.53 5.75
CA GLY A 124 13.61 0.73 6.44
C GLY A 124 14.84 0.48 5.56
N VAL A 125 14.62 0.18 4.28
CA VAL A 125 15.72 0.05 3.30
C VAL A 125 16.49 1.35 3.14
N ALA A 126 15.82 2.48 3.03
CA ALA A 126 16.46 3.80 2.92
C ALA A 126 17.30 4.12 4.18
N LEU A 127 16.75 3.86 5.37
CA LEU A 127 17.45 4.05 6.64
C LEU A 127 18.71 3.18 6.73
N SER A 128 18.60 1.90 6.35
CA SER A 128 19.73 0.96 6.41
C SER A 128 20.82 1.27 5.36
N ASN A 129 20.50 2.00 4.30
CA ASN A 129 21.50 2.50 3.37
C ASN A 129 22.31 3.67 3.95
N LEU A 130 21.69 4.48 4.83
CA LEU A 130 22.40 5.54 5.57
C LEU A 130 23.20 4.97 6.75
N PHE A 131 22.71 3.91 7.36
CA PHE A 131 23.32 3.25 8.53
C PHE A 131 23.52 1.75 8.25
N PRO A 132 24.66 1.36 7.64
CA PRO A 132 24.91 -0.02 7.24
C PRO A 132 24.82 -1.05 8.40
N GLU A 133 25.05 -0.63 9.63
CA GLU A 133 24.90 -1.45 10.83
C GLU A 133 23.46 -1.95 11.03
N ALA A 134 22.48 -1.19 10.53
CA ALA A 134 21.07 -1.54 10.61
C ALA A 134 20.67 -2.70 9.66
N LYS A 135 21.54 -3.12 8.74
CA LYS A 135 21.25 -4.24 7.79
C LYS A 135 21.26 -5.63 8.45
N SER A 136 21.66 -5.75 9.69
CA SER A 136 21.66 -7.04 10.39
C SER A 136 20.26 -7.35 10.94
N VAL A 137 19.59 -8.36 10.37
CA VAL A 137 18.28 -8.85 10.86
C VAL A 137 18.38 -9.30 12.33
N GLY A 138 19.47 -9.98 12.71
CA GLY A 138 19.67 -10.43 14.08
C GLY A 138 19.78 -9.28 15.08
N GLN A 139 20.49 -8.21 14.73
CA GLN A 139 20.56 -7.01 15.57
C GLN A 139 19.22 -6.26 15.60
N TRP A 140 18.53 -6.17 14.47
CA TRP A 140 17.22 -5.54 14.39
C TRP A 140 16.21 -6.24 15.31
N LEU A 141 16.12 -7.57 15.24
CA LEU A 141 15.23 -8.36 16.11
C LEU A 141 15.66 -8.31 17.58
N ARG A 142 16.98 -8.36 17.86
CA ARG A 142 17.48 -8.30 19.24
C ARG A 142 17.16 -6.98 19.94
N HIS A 143 17.27 -5.85 19.23
CA HIS A 143 17.02 -4.54 19.81
C HIS A 143 15.56 -4.10 19.62
N GLY A 144 14.85 -4.63 18.61
CA GLY A 144 13.49 -4.31 18.26
C GLY A 144 12.45 -5.38 18.64
N TRP A 145 12.78 -6.33 19.53
CA TRP A 145 11.88 -7.42 19.92
C TRP A 145 10.53 -6.96 20.46
N TYR A 146 10.48 -5.76 21.04
CA TYR A 146 9.26 -5.15 21.55
C TYR A 146 8.33 -4.66 20.42
N ILE A 147 8.83 -4.49 19.20
CA ILE A 147 8.02 -4.03 18.04
C ILE A 147 6.93 -5.05 17.68
N PRO A 148 7.24 -6.36 17.45
CA PRO A 148 6.20 -7.37 17.22
C PRO A 148 5.23 -7.51 18.40
N ILE A 149 5.70 -7.37 19.64
CA ILE A 149 4.81 -7.40 20.81
C ILE A 149 3.88 -6.19 20.81
N GLY A 150 4.41 -4.98 20.55
CA GLY A 150 3.61 -3.77 20.41
C GLY A 150 2.59 -3.87 19.28
N TYR A 151 2.97 -4.50 18.15
CA TYR A 151 2.07 -4.78 17.04
C TYR A 151 0.87 -5.62 17.48
N VAL A 152 1.12 -6.77 18.11
CA VAL A 152 0.06 -7.69 18.56
C VAL A 152 -0.80 -7.02 19.62
N ALA A 153 -0.19 -6.40 20.63
CA ALA A 153 -0.91 -5.71 21.70
C ALA A 153 -1.79 -4.57 21.15
N GLY A 154 -1.24 -3.74 20.26
CA GLY A 154 -1.98 -2.67 19.62
C GLY A 154 -3.11 -3.17 18.72
N PHE A 155 -2.88 -4.25 17.95
CA PHE A 155 -3.91 -4.86 17.12
C PHE A 155 -5.12 -5.34 17.96
N PHE A 156 -4.86 -6.06 19.04
CA PHE A 156 -5.94 -6.55 19.92
C PHE A 156 -6.59 -5.40 20.71
N ALA A 157 -5.83 -4.39 21.12
CA ALA A 157 -6.40 -3.20 21.75
C ALA A 157 -7.37 -2.48 20.79
N LEU A 158 -6.97 -2.28 19.53
CA LEU A 158 -7.86 -1.73 18.51
C LEU A 158 -9.09 -2.62 18.28
N LEU A 159 -8.90 -3.94 18.23
CA LEU A 159 -10.00 -4.89 18.03
C LEU A 159 -11.03 -4.84 19.18
N LEU A 160 -10.57 -4.67 20.42
CA LEU A 160 -11.42 -4.55 21.58
C LEU A 160 -12.16 -3.21 21.65
N ILE A 161 -11.50 -2.11 21.23
CA ILE A 161 -12.06 -0.76 21.31
C ILE A 161 -12.97 -0.44 20.13
N LEU A 162 -12.52 -0.76 18.91
CA LEU A 162 -13.23 -0.38 17.68
C LEU A 162 -14.10 -1.51 17.12
N GLY A 163 -13.81 -2.78 17.44
CA GLY A 163 -14.44 -3.92 16.80
C GLY A 163 -13.95 -4.12 15.36
N TRP A 164 -14.37 -5.20 14.71
CA TRP A 164 -14.05 -5.53 13.33
C TRP A 164 -15.21 -5.15 12.42
N HIS A 165 -14.97 -4.22 11.48
CA HIS A 165 -15.98 -3.69 10.54
C HIS A 165 -15.49 -3.87 9.10
N PRO A 166 -15.65 -5.05 8.49
CA PRO A 166 -15.20 -5.29 7.12
C PRO A 166 -16.00 -4.43 6.14
N HIS A 167 -15.31 -3.85 5.18
CA HIS A 167 -15.93 -3.11 4.10
C HIS A 167 -16.27 -4.08 2.96
N GLU A 168 -17.52 -4.03 2.50
CA GLU A 168 -17.92 -4.81 1.34
C GLU A 168 -17.09 -4.40 0.11
N ARG A 169 -16.78 -5.40 -0.72
CA ARG A 169 -16.07 -5.20 -1.99
C ARG A 169 -16.90 -4.25 -2.85
N GLN A 170 -16.44 -3.03 -3.05
CA GLN A 170 -17.06 -2.15 -4.06
C GLN A 170 -16.93 -2.81 -5.43
N LYS A 171 -18.06 -3.26 -5.97
CA LYS A 171 -18.15 -3.85 -7.31
C LYS A 171 -18.05 -2.77 -8.38
N HIS A 172 -16.92 -2.07 -8.47
CA HIS A 172 -16.71 -1.05 -9.51
C HIS A 172 -16.68 -1.60 -10.94
N GLY A 173 -16.78 -2.91 -11.15
CA GLY A 173 -16.79 -3.52 -12.49
C GLY A 173 -18.15 -4.04 -12.97
N VAL A 174 -19.14 -4.24 -12.08
CA VAL A 174 -20.40 -4.90 -12.45
C VAL A 174 -21.48 -3.89 -12.83
N ALA A 175 -21.45 -2.68 -12.27
CA ALA A 175 -22.43 -1.64 -12.62
C ALA A 175 -22.28 -1.16 -14.09
N ALA A 176 -21.06 -1.03 -14.59
CA ALA A 176 -20.82 -0.66 -15.99
C ALA A 176 -21.26 -1.75 -16.97
N ALA A 177 -21.08 -3.03 -16.62
CA ALA A 177 -21.50 -4.15 -17.47
C ALA A 177 -23.03 -4.34 -17.47
N GLN A 178 -23.72 -4.05 -16.38
CA GLN A 178 -25.17 -4.14 -16.31
C GLN A 178 -25.87 -3.01 -17.05
N VAL A 179 -25.32 -1.80 -17.07
CA VAL A 179 -25.86 -0.65 -17.83
C VAL A 179 -25.76 -0.91 -19.33
N VAL A 180 -24.74 -1.60 -19.82
CA VAL A 180 -24.59 -1.96 -21.23
C VAL A 180 -25.57 -3.07 -21.65
N GLN A 181 -25.93 -3.99 -20.74
CA GLN A 181 -26.89 -5.06 -21.03
C GLN A 181 -28.36 -4.65 -20.95
N THR A 182 -28.68 -3.54 -20.27
CA THR A 182 -30.05 -3.04 -20.15
C THR A 182 -30.42 -1.91 -21.14
N ALA A 183 -29.50 -1.53 -22.02
CA ALA A 183 -29.82 -0.63 -23.11
C ALA A 183 -30.81 -1.33 -24.09
N PRO A 184 -32.05 -0.83 -24.27
CA PRO A 184 -32.99 -1.45 -25.20
C PRO A 184 -32.40 -1.38 -26.60
N ALA A 185 -32.34 -2.53 -27.29
CA ALA A 185 -31.98 -2.56 -28.70
C ALA A 185 -32.91 -1.60 -29.44
N ALA A 186 -32.34 -0.55 -30.03
CA ALA A 186 -33.07 0.34 -30.89
C ALA A 186 -33.65 -0.49 -32.03
N GLN A 187 -34.95 -0.65 -32.02
CA GLN A 187 -35.69 -1.25 -33.13
C GLN A 187 -35.64 -0.28 -34.30
N ASN A 188 -34.97 -0.69 -35.37
CA ASN A 188 -35.18 -0.16 -36.71
C ASN A 188 -36.28 -0.98 -37.38
#